data_8b41deee6fdc4b7f37a881968d108ef8
#
_entry.id   8b41deee6fdc4b7f37a881968d108ef8
#
_cell.length_a   1.000
_cell.length_b   1.000
_cell.length_c   1.000
_cell.angle_alpha   90.00
_cell.angle_beta   90.00
_cell.angle_gamma   90.00
#
_symmetry.space_group_name_H-M   'P 1'
#
loop_
_entity.id
_entity.type
_entity.pdbx_description
1 polymer ?
#
loop_
_entity_poly.entity_id
_entity_poly.type
_entity_poly.pdbx_seq_one_letter_code
_entity_poly.pdbx_strand_id
1 'polypeptide(L)'
;MIKKIFFIFFFIFYLFISQSSAENDIMILQLKDGDVRIELYNDVAPNHVARFKKLSLEKKYDDVVFHRVIDGFMAQTGDVQFGNSTSEKFDLSRAGTGGSEYPDLKAEFGEVPHERGTLSMARSSSPDSANSQFFICFKSASHLDRQYTVFGRVVKGMEFVDLIKKGEGSSGKVESPDKIISLSSE
;
A
#
# COMPACT_ATOMS: atom_id res chain seq x y z
N MET A 1 -17.84 15.17 75.77
CA MET A 1 -16.87 15.51 74.69
C MET A 1 -16.79 14.35 73.71
N ILE A 2 -17.46 14.46 72.54
CA ILE A 2 -17.54 13.42 71.53
C ILE A 2 -16.61 13.83 70.40
N LYS A 3 -15.54 13.07 70.19
CA LYS A 3 -14.61 13.24 69.07
C LYS A 3 -15.24 12.65 67.84
N LYS A 4 -15.56 13.54 66.85
CA LYS A 4 -15.97 13.09 65.50
C LYS A 4 -14.71 12.70 64.73
N ILE A 5 -14.61 11.43 64.38
CA ILE A 5 -13.60 10.90 63.44
C ILE A 5 -14.15 11.10 62.03
N PHE A 6 -13.47 11.93 61.25
CA PHE A 6 -13.75 12.15 59.81
C PHE A 6 -13.00 11.07 59.01
N PHE A 7 -13.72 10.15 58.40
CA PHE A 7 -13.19 9.18 57.45
C PHE A 7 -13.15 9.84 56.04
N ILE A 8 -11.99 10.17 55.57
CA ILE A 8 -11.79 10.63 54.17
C ILE A 8 -11.66 9.40 53.29
N PHE A 9 -12.70 9.10 52.52
CA PHE A 9 -12.68 8.11 51.48
C PHE A 9 -11.92 8.68 50.25
N PHE A 10 -10.71 8.24 50.02
CA PHE A 10 -9.96 8.54 48.82
C PHE A 10 -10.43 7.61 47.67
N PHE A 11 -11.30 8.09 46.81
CA PHE A 11 -11.76 7.37 45.61
C PHE A 11 -10.67 7.46 44.56
N ILE A 12 -9.82 6.44 44.45
CA ILE A 12 -8.82 6.34 43.34
C ILE A 12 -9.58 5.89 42.09
N PHE A 13 -9.89 6.84 41.24
CA PHE A 13 -10.44 6.59 39.90
C PHE A 13 -9.31 6.10 38.98
N TYR A 14 -9.17 4.78 38.86
CA TYR A 14 -8.29 4.18 37.86
C TYR A 14 -8.90 4.44 36.47
N LEU A 15 -8.39 5.44 35.78
CA LEU A 15 -8.60 5.60 34.34
C LEU A 15 -7.91 4.43 33.63
N PHE A 16 -8.67 3.41 33.29
CA PHE A 16 -8.27 2.44 32.28
C PHE A 16 -8.18 3.18 30.94
N ILE A 17 -6.99 3.68 30.61
CA ILE A 17 -6.67 4.05 29.24
C ILE A 17 -6.54 2.72 28.50
N SER A 18 -7.64 2.30 27.85
CA SER A 18 -7.58 1.25 26.85
C SER A 18 -6.67 1.77 25.74
N GLN A 19 -5.42 1.33 25.73
CA GLN A 19 -4.58 1.41 24.54
C GLN A 19 -5.24 0.49 23.51
N SER A 20 -6.10 1.08 22.67
CA SER A 20 -6.45 0.45 21.40
C SER A 20 -5.15 0.37 20.61
N SER A 21 -4.50 -0.78 20.58
CA SER A 21 -3.54 -1.04 19.52
C SER A 21 -4.34 -0.91 18.24
N ALA A 22 -3.99 0.03 17.38
CA ALA A 22 -4.56 0.07 16.06
C ALA A 22 -4.28 -1.29 15.41
N GLU A 23 -5.32 -2.10 15.26
CA GLU A 23 -5.23 -3.35 14.53
C GLU A 23 -4.82 -2.97 13.12
N ASN A 24 -3.68 -3.46 12.66
CA ASN A 24 -3.20 -3.12 11.33
C ASN A 24 -4.22 -3.65 10.32
N ASP A 25 -4.69 -2.78 9.45
CA ASP A 25 -5.62 -3.15 8.40
C ASP A 25 -4.98 -4.19 7.47
N ILE A 26 -5.68 -5.29 7.25
CA ILE A 26 -5.27 -6.32 6.28
C ILE A 26 -6.07 -6.13 4.99
N MET A 27 -5.36 -6.10 3.88
CA MET A 27 -5.94 -6.09 2.54
C MET A 27 -5.65 -7.41 1.83
N ILE A 28 -6.59 -7.85 1.01
CA ILE A 28 -6.45 -9.03 0.14
C ILE A 28 -6.30 -8.55 -1.30
N LEU A 29 -5.11 -8.76 -1.84
CA LEU A 29 -4.81 -8.57 -3.27
C LEU A 29 -4.94 -9.92 -3.96
N GLN A 30 -5.99 -10.10 -4.75
CA GLN A 30 -6.22 -11.31 -5.52
C GLN A 30 -5.48 -11.25 -6.85
N LEU A 31 -4.61 -12.22 -7.06
CA LEU A 31 -3.89 -12.45 -8.31
C LEU A 31 -4.37 -13.76 -8.97
N LYS A 32 -3.99 -14.01 -10.21
CA LYS A 32 -4.35 -15.24 -10.95
C LYS A 32 -3.88 -16.53 -10.25
N ASP A 33 -2.77 -16.46 -9.51
CA ASP A 33 -2.12 -17.63 -8.89
C ASP A 33 -2.47 -17.78 -7.40
N GLY A 34 -3.12 -16.77 -6.78
CA GLY A 34 -3.57 -16.84 -5.39
C GLY A 34 -3.70 -15.48 -4.71
N ASP A 35 -4.12 -15.53 -3.45
CA ASP A 35 -4.37 -14.35 -2.63
C ASP A 35 -3.11 -13.91 -1.89
N VAL A 36 -2.84 -12.62 -1.94
CA VAL A 36 -1.73 -11.95 -1.25
C VAL A 36 -2.31 -11.12 -0.12
N ARG A 37 -1.89 -11.40 1.12
CA ARG A 37 -2.30 -10.63 2.31
C ARG A 37 -1.31 -9.52 2.55
N ILE A 38 -1.82 -8.31 2.67
CA ILE A 38 -1.05 -7.08 2.82
C ILE A 38 -1.43 -6.43 4.14
N GLU A 39 -0.46 -6.21 5.01
CA GLU A 39 -0.59 -5.41 6.22
C GLU A 39 -0.30 -3.95 5.89
N LEU A 40 -1.21 -3.04 6.27
CA LEU A 40 -1.05 -1.59 6.03
C LEU A 40 -0.50 -0.88 7.27
N TYR A 41 0.34 0.12 7.06
CA TYR A 41 1.02 0.88 8.11
C TYR A 41 0.35 2.25 8.34
N ASN A 42 -0.80 2.23 9.02
CA ASN A 42 -1.60 3.42 9.30
C ASN A 42 -0.82 4.53 10.04
N ASP A 43 0.09 4.13 10.95
CA ASP A 43 0.87 5.08 11.76
C ASP A 43 2.08 5.66 10.99
N VAL A 44 2.52 4.98 9.90
CA VAL A 44 3.67 5.39 9.10
C VAL A 44 3.27 6.32 7.97
N ALA A 45 2.19 5.97 7.25
CA ALA A 45 1.76 6.70 6.05
C ALA A 45 0.23 6.81 5.98
N PRO A 46 -0.41 7.52 6.94
CA PRO A 46 -1.88 7.55 7.07
C PRO A 46 -2.60 8.03 5.81
N ASN A 47 -2.08 9.02 5.10
CA ASN A 47 -2.72 9.55 3.90
C ASN A 47 -2.61 8.59 2.71
N HIS A 48 -1.47 7.90 2.58
CA HIS A 48 -1.26 6.90 1.52
C HIS A 48 -2.12 5.65 1.79
N VAL A 49 -2.18 5.19 3.03
CA VAL A 49 -3.07 4.10 3.43
C VAL A 49 -4.54 4.45 3.16
N ALA A 50 -4.98 5.65 3.56
CA ALA A 50 -6.35 6.09 3.32
C ALA A 50 -6.68 6.14 1.81
N ARG A 51 -5.75 6.63 0.96
CA ARG A 51 -5.91 6.66 -0.50
C ARG A 51 -5.99 5.24 -1.08
N PHE A 52 -5.11 4.35 -0.66
CA PHE A 52 -5.09 2.96 -1.11
C PHE A 52 -6.40 2.24 -0.78
N LYS A 53 -6.87 2.35 0.47
CA LYS A 53 -8.15 1.80 0.91
C LYS A 53 -9.34 2.39 0.15
N LYS A 54 -9.35 3.71 -0.06
CA LYS A 54 -10.40 4.40 -0.81
C LYS A 54 -10.52 3.87 -2.24
N LEU A 55 -9.41 3.81 -2.98
CA LEU A 55 -9.41 3.30 -4.36
C LEU A 55 -9.77 1.81 -4.44
N SER A 56 -9.38 1.02 -3.42
CA SER A 56 -9.79 -0.37 -3.29
C SER A 56 -11.30 -0.50 -3.08
N LEU A 57 -11.88 0.26 -2.15
CA LEU A 57 -13.32 0.25 -1.88
C LEU A 57 -14.15 0.67 -3.12
N GLU A 58 -13.61 1.61 -3.90
CA GLU A 58 -14.20 2.06 -5.17
C GLU A 58 -13.93 1.09 -6.33
N LYS A 59 -13.26 -0.04 -6.09
CA LYS A 59 -12.87 -1.05 -7.08
C LYS A 59 -12.03 -0.49 -8.24
N LYS A 60 -11.32 0.62 -7.99
CA LYS A 60 -10.47 1.26 -9.01
C LYS A 60 -9.23 0.45 -9.34
N TYR A 61 -8.80 -0.44 -8.45
CA TYR A 61 -7.66 -1.33 -8.67
C TYR A 61 -8.04 -2.64 -9.36
N ASP A 62 -9.32 -3.01 -9.41
CA ASP A 62 -9.75 -4.22 -10.11
C ASP A 62 -9.39 -4.11 -11.59
N ASP A 63 -8.88 -5.19 -12.16
CA ASP A 63 -8.42 -5.30 -13.55
C ASP A 63 -7.22 -4.40 -13.94
N VAL A 64 -6.56 -3.76 -12.99
CA VAL A 64 -5.38 -2.92 -13.25
C VAL A 64 -4.14 -3.79 -13.43
N VAL A 65 -3.41 -3.57 -14.52
CA VAL A 65 -2.25 -4.37 -14.92
C VAL A 65 -0.97 -4.00 -14.16
N PHE A 66 -0.08 -4.98 -14.03
CA PHE A 66 1.31 -4.77 -13.60
C PHE A 66 2.13 -4.32 -14.82
N HIS A 67 2.09 -3.05 -15.14
CA HIS A 67 2.66 -2.50 -16.36
C HIS A 67 4.19 -2.45 -16.39
N ARG A 68 4.83 -2.48 -15.21
CA ARG A 68 6.29 -2.46 -15.06
C ARG A 68 6.76 -3.43 -13.99
N VAL A 69 7.50 -4.45 -14.39
CA VAL A 69 8.00 -5.50 -13.49
C VAL A 69 9.46 -5.78 -13.80
N ILE A 70 10.34 -5.44 -12.87
CA ILE A 70 11.79 -5.66 -13.01
C ILE A 70 12.18 -6.82 -12.10
N ASP A 71 12.69 -7.89 -12.72
CA ASP A 71 13.14 -9.06 -11.97
C ASP A 71 14.19 -8.70 -10.92
N GLY A 72 14.03 -9.26 -9.72
CA GLY A 72 14.90 -8.99 -8.59
C GLY A 72 14.81 -7.59 -8.00
N PHE A 73 13.88 -6.73 -8.49
CA PHE A 73 13.64 -5.39 -7.96
C PHE A 73 12.21 -5.23 -7.45
N MET A 74 11.22 -5.00 -8.35
CA MET A 74 9.85 -4.73 -7.92
C MET A 74 8.82 -5.02 -9.02
N ALA A 75 7.55 -5.20 -8.61
CA ALA A 75 6.37 -5.20 -9.48
C ALA A 75 5.55 -3.93 -9.24
N GLN A 76 5.38 -3.08 -10.26
CA GLN A 76 4.63 -1.82 -10.21
C GLN A 76 3.30 -1.93 -10.95
N THR A 77 2.27 -1.39 -10.32
CA THR A 77 0.87 -1.40 -10.76
C THR A 77 0.14 -0.14 -10.29
N GLY A 78 -1.19 -0.12 -10.34
CA GLY A 78 -2.03 0.91 -9.74
C GLY A 78 -2.24 2.15 -10.62
N ASP A 79 -1.92 2.10 -11.92
CA ASP A 79 -2.38 3.13 -12.87
C ASP A 79 -3.87 2.90 -13.18
N VAL A 80 -4.73 3.52 -12.41
CA VAL A 80 -6.19 3.34 -12.53
C VAL A 80 -6.77 4.07 -13.75
N GLN A 81 -6.00 4.94 -14.40
CA GLN A 81 -6.44 5.70 -15.57
C GLN A 81 -6.18 4.96 -16.88
N PHE A 82 -4.96 4.49 -17.10
CA PHE A 82 -4.54 3.87 -18.35
C PHE A 82 -4.23 2.39 -18.21
N GLY A 83 -4.10 1.88 -16.97
CA GLY A 83 -3.73 0.50 -16.68
C GLY A 83 -4.91 -0.44 -16.42
N ASN A 84 -6.15 0.05 -16.35
CA ASN A 84 -7.32 -0.82 -16.16
C ASN A 84 -7.71 -1.50 -17.47
N SER A 85 -7.49 -2.81 -17.56
CA SER A 85 -7.62 -3.60 -18.79
C SER A 85 -9.08 -3.76 -19.30
N THR A 86 -10.07 -3.39 -18.50
CA THR A 86 -11.49 -3.42 -18.87
C THR A 86 -12.07 -2.03 -19.16
N SER A 87 -11.28 -0.98 -18.92
CA SER A 87 -11.69 0.41 -19.18
C SER A 87 -11.57 0.77 -20.67
N GLU A 88 -12.49 1.60 -21.16
CA GLU A 88 -12.37 2.23 -22.50
C GLU A 88 -11.10 3.11 -22.64
N LYS A 89 -10.53 3.55 -21.52
CA LYS A 89 -9.28 4.35 -21.47
C LYS A 89 -8.02 3.49 -21.42
N PHE A 90 -8.16 2.16 -21.44
CA PHE A 90 -6.99 1.28 -21.36
C PHE A 90 -6.02 1.54 -22.49
N ASP A 91 -4.79 1.86 -22.12
CA ASP A 91 -3.71 2.08 -23.08
C ASP A 91 -2.39 1.62 -22.47
N LEU A 92 -1.95 0.43 -22.85
CA LEU A 92 -0.72 -0.16 -22.32
C LEU A 92 0.53 0.66 -22.66
N SER A 93 0.49 1.46 -23.73
CA SER A 93 1.62 2.34 -24.09
C SER A 93 1.76 3.52 -23.12
N ARG A 94 0.67 3.91 -22.48
CA ARG A 94 0.58 5.00 -21.49
C ARG A 94 0.54 4.49 -20.06
N ALA A 95 0.28 3.20 -19.84
CA ALA A 95 0.23 2.62 -18.50
C ALA A 95 1.52 2.94 -17.73
N GLY A 96 1.35 3.47 -16.53
CA GLY A 96 2.43 4.02 -15.70
C GLY A 96 2.55 5.55 -15.73
N THR A 97 1.78 6.24 -16.59
CA THR A 97 1.76 7.71 -16.66
C THR A 97 0.52 8.35 -16.05
N GLY A 98 -0.50 7.54 -15.73
CA GLY A 98 -1.77 8.01 -15.18
C GLY A 98 -1.88 7.87 -13.67
N GLY A 99 -3.00 8.35 -13.14
CA GLY A 99 -3.34 8.31 -11.73
C GLY A 99 -4.86 8.28 -11.53
N SER A 100 -5.29 8.50 -10.31
CA SER A 100 -6.70 8.71 -9.98
C SER A 100 -7.10 10.19 -10.19
N GLU A 101 -8.39 10.45 -10.14
CA GLU A 101 -8.97 11.81 -10.17
C GLU A 101 -8.72 12.62 -8.88
N TYR A 102 -8.18 11.99 -7.85
CA TYR A 102 -7.87 12.65 -6.58
C TYR A 102 -6.57 13.44 -6.65
N PRO A 103 -6.42 14.47 -5.82
CA PRO A 103 -5.17 15.23 -5.73
C PRO A 103 -3.98 14.33 -5.38
N ASP A 104 -2.81 14.71 -5.81
CA ASP A 104 -1.57 14.05 -5.42
C ASP A 104 -1.35 14.11 -3.90
N LEU A 105 -0.63 13.13 -3.39
CA LEU A 105 -0.32 12.99 -1.98
C LEU A 105 1.07 13.59 -1.69
N LYS A 106 1.14 14.32 -0.58
CA LYS A 106 2.42 14.73 0.00
C LYS A 106 3.18 13.51 0.49
N ALA A 107 4.50 13.56 0.37
CA ALA A 107 5.37 12.49 0.84
C ALA A 107 5.18 12.22 2.36
N GLU A 108 5.14 10.93 2.71
CA GLU A 108 5.16 10.44 4.09
C GLU A 108 6.38 9.52 4.24
N PHE A 109 7.58 10.08 4.02
CA PHE A 109 8.82 9.32 4.11
C PHE A 109 9.11 8.96 5.56
N GLY A 110 9.39 7.67 5.80
CA GLY A 110 9.65 7.11 7.13
C GLY A 110 10.96 6.33 7.19
N GLU A 111 11.16 5.68 8.32
CA GLU A 111 12.36 4.87 8.60
C GLU A 111 12.18 3.39 8.18
N VAL A 112 10.98 2.98 7.75
CA VAL A 112 10.72 1.60 7.34
C VAL A 112 11.50 1.30 6.06
N PRO A 113 12.38 0.28 6.05
CA PRO A 113 13.22 -0.02 4.90
C PRO A 113 12.44 -0.70 3.78
N HIS A 114 12.92 -0.53 2.53
CA HIS A 114 12.44 -1.27 1.39
C HIS A 114 13.06 -2.67 1.36
N GLU A 115 12.39 -3.62 1.99
CA GLU A 115 12.77 -5.03 1.99
C GLU A 115 11.86 -5.86 1.09
N ARG A 116 12.12 -7.16 0.96
CA ARG A 116 11.23 -8.07 0.23
C ARG A 116 9.81 -8.02 0.82
N GLY A 117 8.83 -7.82 -0.05
CA GLY A 117 7.42 -7.70 0.31
C GLY A 117 6.96 -6.31 0.71
N THR A 118 7.85 -5.33 0.84
CA THR A 118 7.47 -3.93 1.13
C THR A 118 6.59 -3.37 0.02
N LEU A 119 5.46 -2.74 0.41
CA LEU A 119 4.63 -1.91 -0.46
C LEU A 119 5.05 -0.45 -0.32
N SER A 120 5.30 0.19 -1.44
CA SER A 120 5.69 1.60 -1.48
C SER A 120 4.99 2.33 -2.63
N MET A 121 4.71 3.62 -2.44
CA MET A 121 4.03 4.42 -3.47
C MET A 121 4.99 4.85 -4.57
N ALA A 122 4.57 4.62 -5.81
CA ALA A 122 5.25 5.19 -6.97
C ALA A 122 4.94 6.68 -7.09
N ARG A 123 5.87 7.44 -7.63
CA ARG A 123 5.77 8.88 -7.86
C ARG A 123 6.57 9.32 -9.08
N SER A 124 6.33 10.53 -9.55
CA SER A 124 7.17 11.19 -10.56
C SER A 124 8.44 11.76 -9.93
N SER A 125 9.08 12.71 -10.56
CA SER A 125 10.27 13.39 -10.02
C SER A 125 10.00 14.19 -8.75
N SER A 126 8.80 14.76 -8.60
CA SER A 126 8.41 15.47 -7.38
C SER A 126 8.14 14.48 -6.23
N PRO A 127 8.68 14.69 -5.03
CA PRO A 127 8.33 13.90 -3.84
C PRO A 127 6.83 13.87 -3.53
N ASP A 128 6.13 14.96 -3.78
CA ASP A 128 4.72 15.18 -3.49
C ASP A 128 3.82 14.88 -4.72
N SER A 129 4.16 13.86 -5.51
CA SER A 129 3.42 13.46 -6.71
C SER A 129 2.91 12.02 -6.68
N ALA A 130 2.88 11.40 -5.53
CA ALA A 130 2.26 10.09 -5.35
C ALA A 130 0.74 10.21 -5.53
N ASN A 131 0.10 9.22 -6.17
CA ASN A 131 -1.35 9.28 -6.43
C ASN A 131 -2.06 7.95 -6.20
N SER A 132 -1.96 7.01 -7.15
CA SER A 132 -2.61 5.69 -7.09
C SER A 132 -1.63 4.54 -7.32
N GLN A 133 -0.52 4.79 -8.02
CA GLN A 133 0.43 3.74 -8.39
C GLN A 133 1.28 3.32 -7.20
N PHE A 134 1.53 2.02 -7.10
CA PHE A 134 2.36 1.44 -6.05
C PHE A 134 3.20 0.28 -6.60
N PHE A 135 4.18 -0.14 -5.83
CA PHE A 135 5.00 -1.29 -6.17
C PHE A 135 5.24 -2.20 -4.96
N ILE A 136 5.51 -3.47 -5.24
CA ILE A 136 5.88 -4.50 -4.27
C ILE A 136 7.33 -4.91 -4.54
N CYS A 137 8.19 -4.83 -3.55
CA CYS A 137 9.60 -5.18 -3.67
C CYS A 137 9.81 -6.69 -3.71
N PHE A 138 10.55 -7.19 -4.70
CA PHE A 138 11.00 -8.59 -4.73
C PHE A 138 12.20 -8.86 -3.82
N LYS A 139 13.05 -7.85 -3.63
CA LYS A 139 14.25 -7.88 -2.79
C LYS A 139 14.45 -6.54 -2.09
N SER A 140 15.44 -6.47 -1.21
CA SER A 140 15.85 -5.21 -0.59
C SER A 140 16.26 -4.19 -1.66
N ALA A 141 15.79 -2.96 -1.48
CA ALA A 141 16.00 -1.81 -2.36
C ALA A 141 16.35 -0.56 -1.53
N SER A 142 17.40 -0.66 -0.71
CA SER A 142 17.81 0.37 0.25
C SER A 142 18.08 1.76 -0.37
N HIS A 143 18.34 1.82 -1.67
CA HIS A 143 18.47 3.09 -2.40
C HIS A 143 17.17 3.89 -2.50
N LEU A 144 16.02 3.28 -2.14
CA LEU A 144 14.71 3.95 -2.07
C LEU A 144 14.37 4.45 -0.66
N ASP A 145 15.12 4.03 0.36
CA ASP A 145 14.83 4.35 1.75
C ASP A 145 14.84 5.86 1.97
N ARG A 146 13.83 6.34 2.71
CA ARG A 146 13.60 7.77 2.99
C ARG A 146 13.35 8.64 1.75
N GLN A 147 13.15 8.03 0.58
CA GLN A 147 12.89 8.72 -0.68
C GLN A 147 11.56 8.32 -1.31
N TYR A 148 10.98 7.21 -0.84
CA TYR A 148 9.65 6.74 -1.23
C TYR A 148 8.82 6.42 0.01
N THR A 149 7.51 6.60 -0.07
CA THR A 149 6.59 6.34 1.04
C THR A 149 6.25 4.86 1.13
N VAL A 150 6.78 4.20 2.15
CA VAL A 150 6.37 2.84 2.52
C VAL A 150 5.06 2.92 3.28
N PHE A 151 4.05 2.15 2.85
CA PHE A 151 2.72 2.18 3.47
C PHE A 151 2.17 0.80 3.86
N GLY A 152 2.95 -0.26 3.65
CA GLY A 152 2.55 -1.61 4.02
C GLY A 152 3.56 -2.67 3.61
N ARG A 153 3.20 -3.94 3.86
CA ARG A 153 4.00 -5.10 3.42
C ARG A 153 3.11 -6.32 3.14
N VAL A 154 3.59 -7.20 2.29
CA VAL A 154 3.05 -8.55 2.12
C VAL A 154 3.39 -9.39 3.35
N VAL A 155 2.37 -9.93 4.01
CA VAL A 155 2.53 -10.83 5.18
C VAL A 155 2.29 -12.30 4.83
N LYS A 156 1.61 -12.58 3.67
CA LYS A 156 1.39 -13.92 3.14
C LYS A 156 1.16 -13.86 1.63
N GLY A 157 1.59 -14.89 0.89
CA GLY A 157 1.36 -14.99 -0.56
C GLY A 157 2.43 -14.29 -1.41
N MET A 158 3.61 -14.01 -0.85
CA MET A 158 4.69 -13.39 -1.62
C MET A 158 5.18 -14.30 -2.77
N GLU A 159 4.97 -15.61 -2.67
CA GLU A 159 5.19 -16.59 -3.74
C GLU A 159 4.32 -16.31 -4.98
N PHE A 160 3.10 -15.80 -4.81
CA PHE A 160 2.23 -15.41 -5.92
C PHE A 160 2.67 -14.10 -6.58
N VAL A 161 3.22 -13.17 -5.78
CA VAL A 161 3.84 -11.94 -6.30
C VAL A 161 5.06 -12.29 -7.17
N ASP A 162 5.85 -13.29 -6.77
CA ASP A 162 7.01 -13.76 -7.55
C ASP A 162 6.63 -14.32 -8.93
N LEU A 163 5.41 -14.84 -9.08
CA LEU A 163 4.89 -15.39 -10.34
C LEU A 163 4.42 -14.31 -11.33
N ILE A 164 4.25 -13.07 -10.89
CA ILE A 164 3.89 -11.96 -11.76
C ILE A 164 4.89 -11.88 -12.92
N LYS A 165 4.34 -11.81 -14.15
CA LYS A 165 5.13 -11.78 -15.39
C LYS A 165 6.11 -10.60 -15.37
N LYS A 166 7.39 -10.92 -15.56
CA LYS A 166 8.47 -9.94 -15.63
C LYS A 166 8.46 -9.22 -16.99
N GLY A 167 8.80 -7.95 -16.98
CA GLY A 167 9.03 -7.18 -18.18
C GLY A 167 10.41 -7.43 -18.77
N GLU A 168 10.62 -6.93 -19.97
CA GLU A 168 11.87 -7.07 -20.70
C GLU A 168 12.84 -5.93 -20.45
N GLY A 169 14.11 -6.27 -20.46
CA GLY A 169 15.21 -5.32 -20.31
C GLY A 169 15.20 -4.54 -18.98
N SER A 170 15.99 -3.48 -18.93
CA SER A 170 16.13 -2.64 -17.72
C SER A 170 14.90 -1.76 -17.44
N SER A 171 14.05 -1.51 -18.43
CA SER A 171 12.82 -0.74 -18.25
C SER A 171 11.77 -1.51 -17.46
N GLY A 172 11.76 -2.84 -17.59
CA GLY A 172 10.77 -3.72 -16.97
C GLY A 172 9.36 -3.58 -17.55
N LYS A 173 9.21 -2.98 -18.75
CA LYS A 173 7.91 -2.87 -19.41
C LYS A 173 7.36 -4.24 -19.78
N VAL A 174 6.11 -4.51 -19.45
CA VAL A 174 5.46 -5.81 -19.67
C VAL A 174 4.49 -5.70 -20.85
N GLU A 175 4.72 -6.48 -21.93
CA GLU A 175 3.87 -6.44 -23.12
C GLU A 175 2.50 -7.11 -22.95
N SER A 176 2.42 -8.19 -22.19
CA SER A 176 1.17 -8.90 -21.88
C SER A 176 1.10 -9.10 -20.37
N PRO A 177 0.79 -8.03 -19.63
CA PRO A 177 0.91 -8.02 -18.18
C PRO A 177 -0.16 -8.84 -17.48
N ASP A 178 0.21 -9.42 -16.34
CA ASP A 178 -0.76 -9.88 -15.34
C ASP A 178 -1.47 -8.68 -14.73
N LYS A 179 -2.63 -8.91 -14.12
CA LYS A 179 -3.46 -7.87 -13.52
C LYS A 179 -3.91 -8.22 -12.11
N ILE A 180 -4.31 -7.22 -11.38
CA ILE A 180 -5.08 -7.36 -10.15
C ILE A 180 -6.47 -7.89 -10.53
N ILE A 181 -6.90 -9.02 -9.94
CA ILE A 181 -8.27 -9.51 -10.12
C ILE A 181 -9.21 -8.68 -9.24
N SER A 182 -8.85 -8.53 -7.97
CA SER A 182 -9.55 -7.65 -7.04
C SER A 182 -8.61 -7.21 -5.90
N LEU A 183 -8.96 -6.10 -5.26
CA LEU A 183 -8.31 -5.64 -4.05
C LEU A 183 -9.39 -5.24 -3.04
N SER A 184 -9.42 -5.87 -1.86
CA SER A 184 -10.43 -5.63 -0.83
C SER A 184 -9.85 -5.67 0.57
N SER A 185 -10.54 -5.08 1.55
CA SER A 185 -10.25 -5.34 2.97
C SER A 185 -10.65 -6.76 3.35
N GLU A 186 -9.91 -7.33 4.30
CA GLU A 186 -10.26 -8.62 4.87
C GLU A 186 -11.50 -8.54 5.77
#